data_c8ed1a886aed040c32390649ef0bccbc
#
_entry.id   c8ed1a886aed040c32390649ef0bccbc
#
_cell.length_a   1.000
_cell.length_b   1.000
_cell.length_c   1.000
_cell.angle_alpha   90.00
_cell.angle_beta   90.00
_cell.angle_gamma   90.00
#
_symmetry.space_group_name_H-M   'P 1'
#
loop_
_entity.id
_entity.type
_entity.pdbx_description
1 polymer ?
#
loop_
_entity_poly.entity_id
_entity_poly.type
_entity_poly.pdbx_seq_one_letter_code
_entity_poly.pdbx_strand_id
1 'polypeptide(L)'
;MKSNTQNAKIEAITEKTLVLGIDVGSETHYARAFDHRGIEYSKKPFKFSNTEAGFVTFKEWILDLKEKHEKDKVVPGMEPTGHYWFNLGKFLQDNEMKPVLVNPHHVKKSKELDDNNPTKNDRKDPKVIAGLVREGRYMIPYLPDGVYADLRTASNIRFQLQAELTRIQNRISR
;
A
#
# COMPACT_ATOMS: atom_id res chain seq x y z
N MET A 1 10.17 20.12 15.06
CA MET A 1 9.31 19.07 14.48
C MET A 1 8.14 19.73 13.81
N LYS A 2 8.05 19.70 12.47
CA LYS A 2 6.83 20.17 11.78
C LYS A 2 5.74 19.14 12.09
N SER A 3 4.70 19.56 12.76
CA SER A 3 3.49 18.76 13.00
C SER A 3 2.98 18.22 11.66
N ASN A 4 3.02 16.91 11.48
CA ASN A 4 2.49 16.25 10.28
C ASN A 4 0.97 16.16 10.44
N THR A 5 0.34 17.32 10.55
CA THR A 5 -1.11 17.44 10.70
C THR A 5 -1.81 16.87 9.46
N GLN A 6 -3.02 16.41 9.60
CA GLN A 6 -3.83 15.92 8.47
C GLN A 6 -3.92 16.98 7.36
N ASN A 7 -4.07 18.26 7.71
CA ASN A 7 -4.11 19.37 6.76
C ASN A 7 -2.85 19.43 5.88
N ALA A 8 -1.66 19.35 6.50
CA ALA A 8 -0.40 19.36 5.74
C ALA A 8 -0.28 18.18 4.77
N LYS A 9 -0.87 17.03 5.11
CA LYS A 9 -0.93 15.87 4.21
C LYS A 9 -1.89 16.10 3.04
N ILE A 10 -3.03 16.74 3.28
CA ILE A 10 -3.98 17.12 2.24
C ILE A 10 -3.36 18.17 1.30
N GLU A 11 -2.75 19.22 1.84
CA GLU A 11 -2.08 20.28 1.09
C GLU A 11 -0.92 19.74 0.23
N ALA A 12 -0.26 18.67 0.65
CA ALA A 12 0.81 18.02 -0.11
C ALA A 12 0.30 17.28 -1.38
N ILE A 13 -1.01 17.11 -1.52
CA ILE A 13 -1.65 16.49 -2.68
C ILE A 13 -2.25 17.61 -3.55
N THR A 14 -1.55 17.92 -4.62
CA THR A 14 -1.88 19.00 -5.55
C THR A 14 -2.37 18.46 -6.89
N GLU A 15 -2.73 19.33 -7.82
CA GLU A 15 -3.09 18.95 -9.20
C GLU A 15 -1.98 18.18 -9.93
N LYS A 16 -0.71 18.40 -9.54
CA LYS A 16 0.46 17.67 -10.09
C LYS A 16 0.72 16.31 -9.41
N THR A 17 -0.17 15.90 -8.51
CA THR A 17 -0.03 14.63 -7.78
C THR A 17 -0.88 13.54 -8.41
N LEU A 18 -0.25 12.40 -8.72
CA LEU A 18 -0.90 11.13 -9.04
C LEU A 18 -1.09 10.34 -7.74
N VAL A 19 -2.32 10.08 -7.36
CA VAL A 19 -2.66 9.28 -6.18
C VAL A 19 -2.97 7.86 -6.61
N LEU A 20 -2.27 6.89 -6.02
CA LEU A 20 -2.51 5.48 -6.27
C LEU A 20 -3.13 4.85 -5.03
N GLY A 21 -4.16 4.05 -5.23
CA GLY A 21 -4.62 3.10 -4.23
C GLY A 21 -4.21 1.70 -4.67
N ILE A 22 -3.60 0.94 -3.76
CA ILE A 22 -3.05 -0.39 -4.04
C ILE A 22 -3.61 -1.36 -3.01
N ASP A 23 -4.35 -2.36 -3.49
CA ASP A 23 -4.74 -3.52 -2.71
C ASP A 23 -3.66 -4.59 -2.82
N VAL A 24 -3.09 -4.95 -1.67
CA VAL A 24 -1.92 -5.82 -1.58
C VAL A 24 -2.33 -7.25 -1.26
N GLY A 25 -2.10 -8.15 -2.21
CA GLY A 25 -2.25 -9.59 -2.02
C GLY A 25 -0.92 -10.32 -1.89
N SER A 26 -0.97 -11.59 -1.53
CA SER A 26 0.23 -12.44 -1.40
C SER A 26 0.93 -12.68 -2.75
N GLU A 27 0.17 -12.93 -3.80
CA GLU A 27 0.68 -13.24 -5.14
C GLU A 27 0.42 -12.14 -6.15
N THR A 28 -0.65 -11.40 -5.96
CA THR A 28 -1.15 -10.42 -6.93
C THR A 28 -1.63 -9.17 -6.22
N HIS A 29 -1.27 -8.03 -6.79
CA HIS A 29 -1.72 -6.71 -6.35
C HIS A 29 -2.65 -6.09 -7.38
N TYR A 30 -3.54 -5.21 -6.91
CA TYR A 30 -4.42 -4.41 -7.75
C TYR A 30 -4.24 -2.93 -7.45
N ALA A 31 -4.06 -2.11 -8.48
CA ALA A 31 -3.89 -0.67 -8.34
C ALA A 31 -4.89 0.11 -9.17
N ARG A 32 -5.29 1.28 -8.68
CA ARG A 32 -6.04 2.29 -9.41
C ARG A 32 -5.40 3.65 -9.23
N ALA A 33 -5.53 4.51 -10.23
CA ALA A 33 -4.91 5.82 -10.28
C ALA A 33 -5.95 6.93 -10.34
N PHE A 34 -5.71 7.99 -9.56
CA PHE A 34 -6.62 9.12 -9.40
C PHE A 34 -5.86 10.46 -9.41
N ASP A 35 -6.57 11.52 -9.77
CA ASP A 35 -6.11 12.87 -9.53
C ASP A 35 -6.36 13.31 -8.08
N HIS A 36 -5.93 14.54 -7.75
CA HIS A 36 -6.12 15.15 -6.43
C HIS A 36 -7.61 15.32 -6.04
N ARG A 37 -8.53 15.41 -7.01
CA ARG A 37 -9.98 15.51 -6.79
C ARG A 37 -10.64 14.16 -6.64
N GLY A 38 -10.00 13.07 -7.11
CA GLY A 38 -10.52 11.70 -7.11
C GLY A 38 -11.13 11.28 -8.43
N ILE A 39 -10.81 11.99 -9.51
CA ILE A 39 -11.15 11.55 -10.86
C ILE A 39 -10.22 10.40 -11.21
N GLU A 40 -10.80 9.28 -11.59
CA GLU A 40 -10.05 8.07 -11.92
C GLU A 40 -9.49 8.11 -13.34
N TYR A 41 -8.20 7.78 -13.47
CA TYR A 41 -7.50 7.68 -14.75
C TYR A 41 -7.52 6.27 -15.34
N SER A 42 -7.74 5.26 -14.51
CA SER A 42 -7.78 3.86 -14.91
C SER A 42 -9.21 3.34 -14.96
N LYS A 43 -9.71 2.96 -16.14
CA LYS A 43 -11.06 2.36 -16.30
C LYS A 43 -11.19 1.01 -15.60
N LYS A 44 -10.08 0.30 -15.42
CA LYS A 44 -9.99 -1.02 -14.77
C LYS A 44 -8.81 -1.04 -13.81
N PRO A 45 -8.88 -1.83 -12.72
CA PRO A 45 -7.73 -2.02 -11.87
C PRO A 45 -6.55 -2.59 -12.66
N PHE A 46 -5.37 -2.01 -12.47
CA PHE A 46 -4.13 -2.56 -13.00
C PHE A 46 -3.71 -3.72 -12.11
N LYS A 47 -3.55 -4.89 -12.69
CA LYS A 47 -3.16 -6.12 -12.01
C LYS A 47 -1.69 -6.41 -12.25
N PHE A 48 -0.92 -6.70 -11.18
CA PHE A 48 0.48 -7.08 -11.27
C PHE A 48 0.86 -8.09 -10.19
N SER A 49 1.89 -8.89 -10.46
CA SER A 49 2.35 -9.94 -9.53
C SER A 49 3.24 -9.37 -8.43
N ASN A 50 3.27 -10.04 -7.26
CA ASN A 50 4.18 -9.75 -6.15
C ASN A 50 5.59 -10.30 -6.44
N THR A 51 6.17 -9.90 -7.55
CA THR A 51 7.50 -10.26 -8.05
C THR A 51 8.21 -9.03 -8.58
N GLU A 52 9.53 -9.08 -8.69
CA GLU A 52 10.32 -7.99 -9.26
C GLU A 52 9.84 -7.59 -10.66
N ALA A 53 9.59 -8.57 -11.53
CA ALA A 53 9.05 -8.31 -12.88
C ALA A 53 7.68 -7.61 -12.84
N GLY A 54 6.80 -8.01 -11.92
CA GLY A 54 5.50 -7.36 -11.72
C GLY A 54 5.66 -5.92 -11.22
N PHE A 55 6.63 -5.66 -10.36
CA PHE A 55 6.92 -4.31 -9.86
C PHE A 55 7.48 -3.40 -10.95
N VAL A 56 8.35 -3.93 -11.83
CA VAL A 56 8.85 -3.18 -13.00
C VAL A 56 7.69 -2.80 -13.92
N THR A 57 6.81 -3.74 -14.27
CA THR A 57 5.63 -3.46 -15.10
C THR A 57 4.71 -2.42 -14.43
N PHE A 58 4.57 -2.47 -13.10
CA PHE A 58 3.80 -1.48 -12.34
C PHE A 58 4.44 -0.10 -12.39
N LYS A 59 5.77 -0.01 -12.28
CA LYS A 59 6.50 1.25 -12.43
C LYS A 59 6.31 1.86 -13.83
N GLU A 60 6.41 1.05 -14.87
CA GLU A 60 6.17 1.49 -16.26
C GLU A 60 4.76 2.08 -16.42
N TRP A 61 3.75 1.40 -15.88
CA TRP A 61 2.37 1.89 -15.88
C TRP A 61 2.23 3.23 -15.12
N ILE A 62 2.93 3.42 -14.00
CA ILE A 62 2.94 4.69 -13.28
C ILE A 62 3.57 5.80 -14.13
N LEU A 63 4.69 5.52 -14.79
CA LEU A 63 5.40 6.50 -15.63
C LEU A 63 4.56 6.93 -16.84
N ASP A 64 3.89 5.99 -17.51
CA ASP A 64 2.93 6.29 -18.58
C ASP A 64 1.81 7.22 -18.12
N LEU A 65 1.22 6.94 -16.94
CA LEU A 65 0.18 7.80 -16.37
C LEU A 65 0.71 9.18 -15.97
N LYS A 66 1.93 9.26 -15.45
CA LYS A 66 2.56 10.55 -15.12
C LYS A 66 2.73 11.41 -16.36
N GLU A 67 3.27 10.84 -17.42
CA GLU A 67 3.49 11.54 -18.69
C GLU A 67 2.16 11.97 -19.30
N LYS A 68 1.23 11.05 -19.46
CA LYS A 68 -0.08 11.27 -20.07
C LYS A 68 -0.92 12.34 -19.37
N HIS A 69 -0.82 12.43 -18.06
CA HIS A 69 -1.62 13.34 -17.24
C HIS A 69 -0.79 14.48 -16.61
N GLU A 70 0.43 14.70 -17.10
CA GLU A 70 1.34 15.77 -16.66
C GLU A 70 1.51 15.84 -15.13
N LYS A 71 1.78 14.65 -14.51
CA LYS A 71 1.97 14.52 -13.07
C LYS A 71 3.46 14.48 -12.70
N ASP A 72 3.86 15.28 -11.72
CA ASP A 72 5.25 15.33 -11.26
C ASP A 72 5.49 14.40 -10.07
N LYS A 73 4.48 14.25 -9.21
CA LYS A 73 4.56 13.51 -7.95
C LYS A 73 3.62 12.31 -7.95
N VAL A 74 4.07 11.22 -7.32
CA VAL A 74 3.25 10.01 -7.08
C VAL A 74 3.13 9.78 -5.58
N VAL A 75 1.93 9.45 -5.11
CA VAL A 75 1.67 9.02 -3.74
C VAL A 75 0.99 7.65 -3.78
N PRO A 76 1.77 6.57 -3.67
CA PRO A 76 1.24 5.20 -3.64
C PRO A 76 0.74 4.87 -2.22
N GLY A 77 -0.58 4.71 -2.07
CA GLY A 77 -1.22 4.28 -0.85
C GLY A 77 -1.49 2.79 -0.84
N MET A 78 -1.21 2.14 0.28
CA MET A 78 -1.40 0.71 0.48
C MET A 78 -2.11 0.42 1.80
N GLU A 79 -2.90 -0.65 1.84
CA GLU A 79 -3.34 -1.26 3.09
C GLU A 79 -2.30 -2.29 3.54
N PRO A 80 -1.75 -2.19 4.77
CA PRO A 80 -0.73 -3.13 5.25
C PRO A 80 -1.35 -4.47 5.63
N THR A 81 -1.59 -5.33 4.66
CA THR A 81 -2.06 -6.70 4.88
C THR A 81 -0.86 -7.61 5.12
N GLY A 82 -0.69 -8.08 6.36
CA GLY A 82 0.43 -8.94 6.76
C GLY A 82 1.79 -8.33 6.43
N HIS A 83 2.66 -9.11 5.79
CA HIS A 83 4.01 -8.69 5.39
C HIS A 83 4.15 -8.50 3.86
N TYR A 84 3.11 -8.77 3.11
CA TYR A 84 3.19 -8.79 1.63
C TYR A 84 3.48 -7.43 1.00
N TRP A 85 3.15 -6.34 1.70
CA TRP A 85 3.39 -4.98 1.22
C TRP A 85 4.87 -4.54 1.29
N PHE A 86 5.73 -5.24 2.08
CA PHE A 86 7.11 -4.83 2.29
C PHE A 86 7.94 -4.81 1.01
N ASN A 87 7.86 -5.87 0.20
CA ASN A 87 8.63 -5.97 -1.04
C ASN A 87 8.26 -4.84 -2.00
N LEU A 88 6.95 -4.62 -2.18
CA LEU A 88 6.46 -3.50 -3.00
C LEU A 88 6.85 -2.14 -2.39
N GLY A 89 6.70 -1.99 -1.08
CA GLY A 89 7.06 -0.76 -0.37
C GLY A 89 8.55 -0.40 -0.54
N LYS A 90 9.43 -1.40 -0.41
CA LYS A 90 10.87 -1.23 -0.64
C LYS A 90 11.17 -0.88 -2.09
N PHE A 91 10.59 -1.61 -3.06
CA PHE A 91 10.75 -1.31 -4.47
C PHE A 91 10.33 0.13 -4.82
N LEU A 92 9.20 0.59 -4.29
CA LEU A 92 8.72 1.96 -4.49
C LEU A 92 9.70 2.98 -3.89
N GLN A 93 10.20 2.74 -2.67
CA GLN A 93 11.17 3.61 -2.01
C GLN A 93 12.48 3.70 -2.80
N ASP A 94 13.00 2.58 -3.29
CA ASP A 94 14.23 2.51 -4.09
C ASP A 94 14.09 3.21 -5.46
N ASN A 95 12.84 3.39 -5.91
CA ASN A 95 12.50 4.15 -7.11
C ASN A 95 11.97 5.57 -6.81
N GLU A 96 12.37 6.17 -5.68
CA GLU A 96 12.04 7.54 -5.27
C GLU A 96 10.53 7.82 -5.08
N MET A 97 9.71 6.80 -5.06
CA MET A 97 8.29 6.89 -4.74
C MET A 97 8.09 6.63 -3.24
N LYS A 98 7.47 7.57 -2.53
CA LYS A 98 7.25 7.46 -1.08
C LYS A 98 5.93 6.76 -0.79
N PRO A 99 5.95 5.44 -0.48
CA PRO A 99 4.73 4.72 -0.14
C PRO A 99 4.12 5.23 1.16
N VAL A 100 2.81 5.22 1.24
CA VAL A 100 2.06 5.56 2.44
C VAL A 100 1.10 4.42 2.81
N LEU A 101 0.84 4.25 4.10
CA LEU A 101 -0.04 3.19 4.59
C LEU A 101 -1.33 3.79 5.14
N VAL A 102 -2.46 3.19 4.75
CA VAL A 102 -3.77 3.50 5.33
C VAL A 102 -4.12 2.50 6.42
N ASN A 103 -4.88 2.92 7.41
CA ASN A 103 -5.32 2.04 8.48
C ASN A 103 -6.41 1.07 7.97
N PRO A 104 -6.25 -0.26 8.11
CA PRO A 104 -7.24 -1.25 7.68
C PRO A 104 -8.64 -1.02 8.26
N HIS A 105 -8.71 -0.52 9.49
CA HIS A 105 -9.98 -0.20 10.11
C HIS A 105 -10.71 0.94 9.39
N HIS A 106 -9.98 1.96 8.92
CA HIS A 106 -10.55 3.04 8.12
C HIS A 106 -11.00 2.53 6.75
N VAL A 107 -10.22 1.65 6.11
CA VAL A 107 -10.60 1.02 4.83
C VAL A 107 -11.92 0.27 5.00
N LYS A 108 -12.03 -0.58 6.03
CA LYS A 108 -13.27 -1.31 6.32
C LYS A 108 -14.46 -0.38 6.52
N LYS A 109 -14.33 0.63 7.38
CA LYS A 109 -15.42 1.59 7.64
C LYS A 109 -15.82 2.38 6.40
N SER A 110 -14.86 2.84 5.60
CA SER A 110 -15.15 3.60 4.37
C SER A 110 -15.89 2.74 3.35
N LYS A 111 -15.57 1.45 3.25
CA LYS A 111 -16.33 0.50 2.40
C LYS A 111 -17.78 0.36 2.84
N GLU A 112 -18.02 0.29 4.15
CA GLU A 112 -19.38 0.20 4.70
C GLU A 112 -20.22 1.45 4.41
N LEU A 113 -19.58 2.62 4.30
CA LEU A 113 -20.24 3.89 3.98
C LEU A 113 -20.52 4.05 2.46
N ASP A 114 -19.64 3.53 1.62
CA ASP A 114 -19.76 3.66 0.15
C ASP A 114 -20.73 2.64 -0.47
N ASP A 115 -21.05 1.55 0.23
CA ASP A 115 -21.87 0.46 -0.28
C ASP A 115 -23.04 0.12 0.66
N ASN A 116 -24.26 0.36 0.19
CA ASN A 116 -25.46 -0.30 0.74
C ASN A 116 -25.52 -1.81 0.43
N ASN A 117 -24.53 -2.37 -0.25
CA ASN A 117 -24.42 -3.79 -0.61
C ASN A 117 -23.09 -4.39 -0.10
N PRO A 118 -23.14 -5.37 0.82
CA PRO A 118 -21.96 -6.00 1.42
C PRO A 118 -21.22 -6.98 0.51
N THR A 119 -21.36 -6.91 -0.81
CA THR A 119 -20.65 -7.78 -1.73
C THR A 119 -19.15 -7.47 -1.71
N LYS A 120 -18.39 -8.44 -1.22
CA LYS A 120 -16.94 -8.50 -1.28
C LYS A 120 -16.48 -8.30 -2.72
N ASN A 121 -15.94 -7.13 -3.04
CA ASN A 121 -15.48 -6.84 -4.39
C ASN A 121 -14.08 -6.24 -4.29
N ASP A 122 -13.05 -7.10 -4.41
CA ASP A 122 -11.61 -6.74 -4.35
C ASP A 122 -11.22 -5.63 -5.35
N ARG A 123 -12.13 -5.32 -6.29
CA ARG A 123 -11.96 -4.22 -7.25
C ARG A 123 -12.23 -2.83 -6.67
N LYS A 124 -12.88 -2.74 -5.49
CA LYS A 124 -13.25 -1.46 -4.87
C LYS A 124 -12.18 -0.98 -3.88
N ASP A 125 -11.38 -1.88 -3.32
CA ASP A 125 -10.41 -1.59 -2.29
C ASP A 125 -9.38 -0.53 -2.69
N PRO A 126 -8.78 -0.57 -3.89
CA PRO A 126 -7.85 0.47 -4.32
C PRO A 126 -8.47 1.86 -4.40
N LYS A 127 -9.76 1.98 -4.73
CA LYS A 127 -10.46 3.28 -4.76
C LYS A 127 -10.62 3.87 -3.36
N VAL A 128 -11.04 3.05 -2.40
CA VAL A 128 -11.18 3.46 -1.00
C VAL A 128 -9.85 3.87 -0.42
N ILE A 129 -8.78 3.09 -0.69
CA ILE A 129 -7.42 3.41 -0.26
C ILE A 129 -6.97 4.76 -0.81
N ALA A 130 -7.16 5.03 -2.10
CA ALA A 130 -6.82 6.31 -2.71
C ALA A 130 -7.63 7.48 -2.11
N GLY A 131 -8.90 7.27 -1.78
CA GLY A 131 -9.75 8.23 -1.07
C GLY A 131 -9.16 8.62 0.27
N LEU A 132 -8.79 7.65 1.10
CA LEU A 132 -8.16 7.88 2.42
C LEU A 132 -6.82 8.61 2.29
N VAL A 133 -6.02 8.29 1.27
CA VAL A 133 -4.77 9.01 0.99
C VAL A 133 -5.05 10.48 0.69
N ARG A 134 -6.01 10.78 -0.16
CA ARG A 134 -6.38 12.16 -0.51
C ARG A 134 -6.89 12.95 0.70
N GLU A 135 -7.58 12.29 1.62
CA GLU A 135 -8.05 12.89 2.88
C GLU A 135 -6.95 13.03 3.93
N GLY A 136 -5.69 12.72 3.62
CA GLY A 136 -4.57 12.78 4.57
C GLY A 136 -4.62 11.72 5.67
N ARG A 137 -5.46 10.70 5.55
CA ARG A 137 -5.65 9.62 6.53
C ARG A 137 -4.68 8.47 6.30
N TYR A 138 -3.40 8.79 6.28
CA TYR A 138 -2.33 7.82 6.06
C TYR A 138 -1.16 8.06 7.01
N MET A 139 -0.29 7.07 7.11
CA MET A 139 1.00 7.16 7.78
C MET A 139 2.14 6.88 6.79
N ILE A 140 3.29 7.49 7.04
CA ILE A 140 4.52 7.20 6.29
C ILE A 140 5.20 6.05 7.03
N PRO A 141 5.36 4.87 6.40
CA PRO A 141 6.02 3.74 7.03
C PRO A 141 7.52 3.98 7.18
N TYR A 142 8.09 3.44 8.23
CA TYR A 142 9.52 3.25 8.30
C TYR A 142 9.86 1.91 7.64
N LEU A 143 10.62 1.97 6.56
CA LEU A 143 11.17 0.79 5.88
C LEU A 143 12.65 0.74 6.20
N PRO A 144 13.11 -0.21 7.03
CA PRO A 144 14.50 -0.32 7.40
C PRO A 144 15.35 -0.76 6.21
N ASP A 145 16.58 -0.22 6.15
CA ASP A 145 17.60 -0.55 5.16
C ASP A 145 18.81 -1.25 5.80
N GLY A 146 19.60 -1.98 4.97
CA GLY A 146 20.85 -2.60 5.37
C GLY A 146 20.68 -3.55 6.58
N VAL A 147 21.58 -3.44 7.56
CA VAL A 147 21.61 -4.30 8.75
C VAL A 147 20.27 -4.33 9.52
N TYR A 148 19.54 -3.22 9.54
CA TYR A 148 18.24 -3.16 10.24
C TYR A 148 17.15 -3.95 9.51
N ALA A 149 17.20 -4.04 8.17
CA ALA A 149 16.31 -4.89 7.39
C ALA A 149 16.59 -6.37 7.69
N ASP A 150 17.87 -6.76 7.73
CA ASP A 150 18.32 -8.11 8.05
C ASP A 150 17.92 -8.51 9.49
N LEU A 151 18.15 -7.63 10.46
CA LEU A 151 17.76 -7.85 11.84
C LEU A 151 16.25 -8.04 11.99
N ARG A 152 15.44 -7.27 11.27
CA ARG A 152 13.99 -7.42 11.26
C ARG A 152 13.60 -8.79 10.71
N THR A 153 14.19 -9.19 9.58
CA THR A 153 13.92 -10.50 8.95
C THR A 153 14.31 -11.64 9.88
N ALA A 154 15.51 -11.57 10.47
CA ALA A 154 16.00 -12.57 11.43
C ALA A 154 15.11 -12.66 12.67
N SER A 155 14.67 -11.52 13.21
CA SER A 155 13.75 -11.47 14.34
C SER A 155 12.41 -12.14 14.03
N ASN A 156 11.83 -11.86 12.86
CA ASN A 156 10.57 -12.49 12.43
C ASN A 156 10.70 -13.99 12.28
N ILE A 157 11.78 -14.49 11.66
CA ILE A 157 12.07 -15.92 11.54
C ILE A 157 12.20 -16.56 12.93
N ARG A 158 12.95 -15.92 13.82
CA ARG A 158 13.09 -16.41 15.22
C ARG A 158 11.75 -16.54 15.92
N PHE A 159 10.87 -15.56 15.82
CA PHE A 159 9.53 -15.61 16.42
C PHE A 159 8.68 -16.74 15.83
N GLN A 160 8.73 -16.95 14.52
CA GLN A 160 8.02 -18.06 13.85
C GLN A 160 8.51 -19.42 14.35
N LEU A 161 9.83 -19.64 14.36
CA LEU A 161 10.43 -20.88 14.84
C LEU A 161 10.12 -21.14 16.32
N GLN A 162 10.12 -20.11 17.15
CA GLN A 162 9.76 -20.22 18.55
C GLN A 162 8.29 -20.60 18.75
N ALA A 163 7.39 -20.04 17.96
CA ALA A 163 5.97 -20.39 17.98
C ALA A 163 5.75 -21.85 17.52
N GLU A 164 6.47 -22.31 16.50
CA GLU A 164 6.41 -23.70 16.04
C GLU A 164 6.95 -24.67 17.09
N LEU A 165 8.09 -24.34 17.71
CA LEU A 165 8.65 -25.14 18.81
C LEU A 165 7.64 -25.30 19.95
N THR A 166 7.00 -24.22 20.37
CA THR A 166 5.97 -24.24 21.41
C THR A 166 4.78 -25.11 21.01
N ARG A 167 4.34 -25.05 19.76
CA ARG A 167 3.26 -25.93 19.26
C ARG A 167 3.64 -27.41 19.32
N ILE A 168 4.87 -27.75 18.93
CA ILE A 168 5.38 -29.15 18.97
C ILE A 168 5.48 -29.62 20.40
N GLN A 169 6.06 -28.84 21.32
CA GLN A 169 6.15 -29.14 22.73
C GLN A 169 4.78 -29.43 23.36
N ASN A 170 3.78 -28.56 23.06
CA ASN A 170 2.42 -28.74 23.54
C ASN A 170 1.73 -30.01 22.97
N ARG A 171 2.14 -30.48 21.78
CA ARG A 171 1.64 -31.77 21.23
C ARG A 171 2.27 -32.99 21.87
N ILE A 172 3.54 -32.91 22.26
CA ILE A 172 4.27 -33.99 22.91
C ILE A 172 3.81 -34.14 24.38
N SER A 173 3.43 -33.07 25.03
CA SER A 173 3.01 -33.02 26.44
C SER A 173 1.52 -33.38 26.64
N ARG A 174 0.78 -33.69 25.58
CA ARG A 174 -0.59 -34.23 25.64
C ARG A 174 -0.66 -35.71 25.47
#